data_45aad1a3dbe35a1d1c20b3905cf44fef
#
_entry.id   45aad1a3dbe35a1d1c20b3905cf44fef
#
_cell.length_a   1.000
_cell.length_b   1.000
_cell.length_c   1.000
_cell.angle_alpha   90.00
_cell.angle_beta   90.00
_cell.angle_gamma   90.00
#
_symmetry.space_group_name_H-M   'P 1'
#
loop_
_entity.id
_entity.type
_entity.pdbx_description
1 polymer ?
#
loop_
_entity_poly.entity_id
_entity_poly.type
_entity_poly.pdbx_seq_one_letter_code
_entity_poly.pdbx_strand_id
1 'polypeptide(L)'
;MRTFELEDLTLFLIRDADEAEMWIDRWAVSYPVVQTAAASANQSIAQWQANIQTAFEGISGEHIAVVAHGAGVSAFLAWLYQTDILTQKKIVNIILVSPRPEAFPDDEIHTFRRARCPCRTALVIAEQNGTPRNWAEERANLWNARLLLSPHSSTLNGALGGWQWGMKLMQEMLLS
;
A
#
# COMPACT_ATOMS: atom_id res chain seq x y z
N MET A 1 -6.02 -2.66 -22.98
CA MET A 1 -5.58 -3.52 -21.89
C MET A 1 -4.04 -3.60 -21.86
N ARG A 2 -3.46 -3.34 -20.73
CA ARG A 2 -2.01 -3.51 -20.55
C ARG A 2 -1.72 -4.81 -19.83
N THR A 3 -0.84 -5.61 -20.40
CA THR A 3 -0.32 -6.80 -19.75
C THR A 3 1.14 -6.55 -19.41
N PHE A 4 1.52 -6.80 -18.15
CA PHE A 4 2.89 -6.66 -17.70
C PHE A 4 3.48 -8.04 -17.46
N GLU A 5 4.67 -8.28 -18.00
CA GLU A 5 5.46 -9.42 -17.57
C GLU A 5 5.96 -9.14 -16.15
N LEU A 6 6.02 -10.17 -15.32
CA LEU A 6 6.44 -10.00 -13.93
C LEU A 6 7.87 -9.44 -13.82
N GLU A 7 8.71 -9.75 -14.79
CA GLU A 7 10.09 -9.25 -14.84
C GLU A 7 10.16 -7.75 -15.16
N ASP A 8 9.14 -7.21 -15.83
CA ASP A 8 9.07 -5.79 -16.17
C ASP A 8 8.41 -4.94 -15.09
N LEU A 9 7.91 -5.58 -14.05
CA LEU A 9 7.19 -4.97 -12.97
C LEU A 9 8.01 -5.03 -11.69
N THR A 10 8.20 -3.88 -11.04
CA THR A 10 8.77 -3.84 -9.70
C THR A 10 7.62 -3.78 -8.69
N LEU A 11 7.62 -4.71 -7.75
CA LEU A 11 6.68 -4.71 -6.65
C LEU A 11 7.29 -3.93 -5.48
N PHE A 12 6.67 -2.83 -5.13
CA PHE A 12 7.12 -1.99 -4.01
C PHE A 12 6.26 -2.30 -2.79
N LEU A 13 6.85 -2.99 -1.82
CA LEU A 13 6.16 -3.45 -0.62
C LEU A 13 6.53 -2.56 0.57
N ILE A 14 5.53 -1.94 1.20
CA ILE A 14 5.72 -1.06 2.34
C ILE A 14 5.00 -1.69 3.53
N ARG A 15 5.76 -2.29 4.43
CA ARG A 15 5.20 -2.99 5.58
C ARG A 15 5.08 -2.10 6.79
N ASP A 16 4.25 -2.53 7.73
CA ASP A 16 4.16 -1.92 9.06
C ASP A 16 5.29 -2.49 9.93
N ALA A 17 6.23 -1.63 10.32
CA ALA A 17 7.36 -2.04 11.13
C ALA A 17 6.97 -2.45 12.54
N ASP A 18 5.77 -2.07 12.99
CA ASP A 18 5.27 -2.40 14.34
C ASP A 18 4.64 -3.79 14.39
N GLU A 19 4.45 -4.43 13.25
CA GLU A 19 3.83 -5.75 13.15
C GLU A 19 4.90 -6.85 13.00
N ALA A 20 4.54 -8.04 13.48
CA ALA A 20 5.36 -9.22 13.29
C ALA A 20 5.39 -9.64 11.81
N GLU A 21 6.26 -10.57 11.47
CA GLU A 21 6.35 -11.14 10.13
C GLU A 21 4.99 -11.66 9.66
N MET A 22 4.63 -11.35 8.42
CA MET A 22 3.32 -11.68 7.87
C MET A 22 3.38 -11.89 6.35
N TRP A 23 2.22 -11.95 5.70
CA TRP A 23 2.08 -12.24 4.28
C TRP A 23 2.93 -11.33 3.38
N ILE A 24 3.06 -10.06 3.73
CA ILE A 24 3.81 -9.11 2.91
C ILE A 24 5.30 -9.49 2.83
N ASP A 25 5.83 -10.08 3.88
CA ASP A 25 7.21 -10.57 3.90
C ASP A 25 7.40 -11.78 2.99
N ARG A 26 6.35 -12.60 2.85
CA ARG A 26 6.36 -13.70 1.89
C ARG A 26 6.30 -13.21 0.45
N TRP A 27 5.54 -12.16 0.20
CA TRP A 27 5.50 -11.54 -1.13
C TRP A 27 6.87 -11.03 -1.53
N ALA A 28 7.65 -10.51 -0.57
CA ALA A 28 9.00 -10.01 -0.83
C ALA A 28 9.94 -11.06 -1.42
N VAL A 29 9.70 -12.33 -1.14
CA VAL A 29 10.54 -13.43 -1.66
C VAL A 29 9.85 -14.21 -2.79
N SER A 30 8.59 -13.91 -3.08
CA SER A 30 7.80 -14.67 -4.07
C SER A 30 7.75 -14.01 -5.44
N TYR A 31 8.01 -12.71 -5.53
CA TYR A 31 8.00 -11.98 -6.80
C TYR A 31 9.42 -11.74 -7.29
N PRO A 32 9.63 -11.70 -8.63
CA PRO A 32 10.99 -11.63 -9.17
C PRO A 32 11.72 -10.31 -8.92
N VAL A 33 11.03 -9.18 -8.95
CA VAL A 33 11.64 -7.86 -8.74
C VAL A 33 10.90 -7.13 -7.64
N VAL A 34 11.54 -6.95 -6.49
CA VAL A 34 10.91 -6.39 -5.30
C VAL A 34 11.80 -5.32 -4.67
N GLN A 35 11.19 -4.22 -4.26
CA GLN A 35 11.79 -3.23 -3.37
C GLN A 35 10.93 -3.15 -2.12
N THR A 36 11.56 -3.08 -0.96
CA THR A 36 10.86 -3.04 0.32
C THR A 36 11.15 -1.78 1.10
N ALA A 37 10.17 -1.37 1.91
CA ALA A 37 10.30 -0.31 2.89
C ALA A 37 9.48 -0.68 4.12
N ALA A 38 9.75 -0.05 5.25
CA ALA A 38 8.99 -0.25 6.47
C ALA A 38 8.70 1.09 7.12
N ALA A 39 7.54 1.20 7.76
CA ALA A 39 7.12 2.42 8.44
C ALA A 39 6.50 2.08 9.79
N SER A 40 6.81 2.90 10.80
CA SER A 40 6.23 2.77 12.14
C SER A 40 5.23 3.89 12.38
N ALA A 41 4.17 3.61 13.12
CA ALA A 41 3.21 4.62 13.56
C ALA A 41 3.84 5.71 14.43
N ASN A 42 5.01 5.43 15.02
CA ASN A 42 5.73 6.38 15.87
C ASN A 42 6.55 7.42 15.10
N GLN A 43 6.69 7.25 13.79
CA GLN A 43 7.45 8.16 12.96
C GLN A 43 6.64 9.39 12.60
N SER A 44 7.34 10.50 12.32
CA SER A 44 6.70 11.71 11.81
C SER A 44 6.39 11.57 10.32
N ILE A 45 5.53 12.46 9.82
CA ILE A 45 5.22 12.53 8.39
C ILE A 45 6.49 12.75 7.58
N ALA A 46 7.38 13.65 8.04
CA ALA A 46 8.63 13.92 7.34
C ALA A 46 9.52 12.67 7.27
N GLN A 47 9.58 11.88 8.34
CA GLN A 47 10.32 10.62 8.34
C GLN A 47 9.72 9.60 7.37
N TRP A 48 8.40 9.48 7.33
CA TRP A 48 7.71 8.62 6.38
C TRP A 48 8.07 9.01 4.94
N GLN A 49 7.95 10.29 4.63
CA GLN A 49 8.22 10.81 3.29
C GLN A 49 9.67 10.53 2.87
N ALA A 50 10.62 10.78 3.77
CA ALA A 50 12.03 10.54 3.49
C ALA A 50 12.34 9.05 3.29
N ASN A 51 11.76 8.19 4.12
CA ASN A 51 11.98 6.74 4.02
C ASN A 51 11.44 6.18 2.71
N ILE A 52 10.24 6.58 2.33
CA ILE A 52 9.63 6.09 1.09
C ILE A 52 10.41 6.63 -0.11
N GLN A 53 10.82 7.89 -0.08
CA GLN A 53 11.61 8.48 -1.15
C GLN A 53 12.92 7.74 -1.35
N THR A 54 13.63 7.44 -0.27
CA THR A 54 14.90 6.70 -0.34
C THR A 54 14.70 5.31 -0.95
N ALA A 55 13.67 4.59 -0.52
CA ALA A 55 13.37 3.27 -1.06
C ALA A 55 12.96 3.35 -2.53
N PHE A 56 12.14 4.34 -2.89
CA PHE A 56 11.68 4.53 -4.26
C PHE A 56 12.85 4.82 -5.21
N GLU A 57 13.80 5.61 -4.77
CA GLU A 57 15.01 5.92 -5.56
C GLU A 57 15.85 4.68 -5.87
N GLY A 58 15.70 3.62 -5.10
CA GLY A 58 16.35 2.34 -5.36
C GLY A 58 15.70 1.53 -6.47
N ILE A 59 14.55 1.97 -6.98
CA ILE A 59 13.83 1.24 -8.03
C ILE A 59 14.29 1.77 -9.39
N SER A 60 14.78 0.87 -10.25
CA SER A 60 15.24 1.24 -11.58
C SER A 60 14.18 1.07 -12.67
N GLY A 61 13.13 0.30 -12.38
CA GLY A 61 12.06 0.03 -13.36
C GLY A 61 11.10 1.18 -13.55
N GLU A 62 10.32 1.12 -14.61
CA GLU A 62 9.35 2.17 -14.95
C GLU A 62 7.90 1.79 -14.65
N HIS A 63 7.65 0.53 -14.30
CA HIS A 63 6.33 0.03 -13.95
C HIS A 63 6.37 -0.50 -12.52
N ILE A 64 5.65 0.17 -11.64
CA ILE A 64 5.71 -0.10 -10.20
C ILE A 64 4.30 -0.40 -9.69
N ALA A 65 4.15 -1.54 -9.04
CA ALA A 65 2.94 -1.87 -8.30
C ALA A 65 3.24 -1.70 -6.80
N VAL A 66 2.42 -0.92 -6.11
CA VAL A 66 2.62 -0.62 -4.69
C VAL A 66 1.66 -1.45 -3.85
N VAL A 67 2.18 -2.05 -2.80
CA VAL A 67 1.37 -2.70 -1.76
C VAL A 67 1.84 -2.18 -0.41
N ALA A 68 0.95 -1.51 0.31
CA ALA A 68 1.25 -0.94 1.62
C ALA A 68 0.33 -1.55 2.67
N HIS A 69 0.85 -1.81 3.85
CA HIS A 69 0.12 -2.43 4.95
C HIS A 69 0.26 -1.63 6.24
N GLY A 70 -0.85 -1.47 6.98
CA GLY A 70 -0.84 -0.84 8.30
C GLY A 70 -0.29 0.59 8.25
N ALA A 71 0.71 0.88 9.08
CA ALA A 71 1.37 2.20 9.08
C ALA A 71 2.07 2.49 7.76
N GLY A 72 2.38 1.48 6.97
CA GLY A 72 2.92 1.65 5.62
C GLY A 72 1.97 2.40 4.70
N VAL A 73 0.65 2.27 4.91
CA VAL A 73 -0.34 3.04 4.16
C VAL A 73 -0.18 4.54 4.42
N SER A 74 -0.04 4.93 5.69
CA SER A 74 0.17 6.32 6.07
C SER A 74 1.44 6.89 5.44
N ALA A 75 2.53 6.14 5.52
CA ALA A 75 3.81 6.55 4.97
C ALA A 75 3.74 6.73 3.45
N PHE A 76 3.12 5.79 2.75
CA PHE A 76 2.97 5.87 1.30
C PHE A 76 2.13 7.08 0.89
N LEU A 77 1.00 7.32 1.54
CA LEU A 77 0.12 8.44 1.20
C LEU A 77 0.78 9.78 1.51
N ALA A 78 1.53 9.88 2.60
CA ALA A 78 2.30 11.08 2.94
C ALA A 78 3.33 11.39 1.86
N TRP A 79 4.03 10.39 1.37
CA TRP A 79 4.98 10.54 0.28
C TRP A 79 4.27 10.90 -1.03
N LEU A 80 3.18 10.22 -1.35
CA LEU A 80 2.42 10.44 -2.58
C LEU A 80 1.91 11.89 -2.67
N TYR A 81 1.47 12.44 -1.56
CA TYR A 81 0.95 13.81 -1.49
C TYR A 81 1.94 14.84 -2.01
N GLN A 82 3.24 14.65 -1.78
CA GLN A 82 4.27 15.62 -2.19
C GLN A 82 5.05 15.21 -3.45
N THR A 83 4.81 14.01 -3.96
CA THR A 83 5.56 13.48 -5.11
C THR A 83 5.06 14.11 -6.41
N ASP A 84 5.96 14.33 -7.36
CA ASP A 84 5.62 14.93 -8.64
C ASP A 84 4.86 13.97 -9.57
N ILE A 85 4.22 14.55 -10.58
CA ILE A 85 3.38 13.79 -11.52
C ILE A 85 4.21 12.79 -12.33
N LEU A 86 5.43 13.14 -12.72
CA LEU A 86 6.26 12.25 -13.52
C LEU A 86 6.61 10.97 -12.74
N THR A 87 6.90 11.12 -11.45
CA THR A 87 7.16 9.98 -10.57
C THR A 87 5.89 9.14 -10.39
N GLN A 88 4.74 9.78 -10.19
CA GLN A 88 3.47 9.09 -10.02
C GLN A 88 3.09 8.26 -11.24
N LYS A 89 3.47 8.69 -12.44
CA LYS A 89 3.16 7.95 -13.68
C LYS A 89 3.82 6.58 -13.76
N LYS A 90 4.86 6.34 -12.99
CA LYS A 90 5.51 5.03 -12.92
C LYS A 90 4.68 4.01 -12.15
N ILE A 91 3.75 4.47 -11.32
CA ILE A 91 2.92 3.60 -10.49
C ILE A 91 1.71 3.15 -11.30
N VAL A 92 1.58 1.83 -11.50
CA VAL A 92 0.54 1.25 -12.36
C VAL A 92 -0.67 0.75 -11.58
N ASN A 93 -0.49 0.32 -10.34
CA ASN A 93 -1.60 0.02 -9.43
C ASN A 93 -1.15 0.11 -7.98
N ILE A 94 -2.12 0.23 -7.08
CA ILE A 94 -1.87 0.40 -5.65
C ILE A 94 -2.86 -0.48 -4.87
N ILE A 95 -2.36 -1.21 -3.88
CA ILE A 95 -3.18 -1.93 -2.92
C ILE A 95 -2.81 -1.44 -1.52
N LEU A 96 -3.79 -0.85 -0.84
CA LEU A 96 -3.66 -0.34 0.53
C LEU A 96 -4.39 -1.30 1.46
N VAL A 97 -3.68 -1.90 2.40
CA VAL A 97 -4.21 -2.99 3.23
C VAL A 97 -4.23 -2.61 4.70
N SER A 98 -5.40 -2.72 5.30
CA SER A 98 -5.60 -2.55 6.74
C SER A 98 -4.92 -1.31 7.33
N PRO A 99 -5.20 -0.10 6.81
CA PRO A 99 -4.61 1.10 7.37
C PRO A 99 -5.02 1.26 8.84
N ARG A 100 -4.10 1.84 9.62
CA ARG A 100 -4.31 2.06 11.05
C ARG A 100 -4.77 3.50 11.27
N PRO A 101 -6.02 3.73 11.73
CA PRO A 101 -6.51 5.09 11.95
C PRO A 101 -5.62 5.91 12.89
N GLU A 102 -5.02 5.27 13.89
CA GLU A 102 -4.12 5.94 14.84
C GLU A 102 -2.79 6.39 14.22
N ALA A 103 -2.47 5.90 13.03
CA ALA A 103 -1.28 6.32 12.29
C ALA A 103 -1.57 7.47 11.31
N PHE A 104 -2.66 8.20 11.52
CA PHE A 104 -3.01 9.39 10.73
C PHE A 104 -3.13 10.57 11.68
N PRO A 105 -2.03 11.32 11.90
CA PRO A 105 -2.04 12.44 12.86
C PRO A 105 -3.06 13.50 12.52
N ASP A 106 -3.81 13.94 13.52
CA ASP A 106 -4.86 14.96 13.35
C ASP A 106 -4.31 16.30 12.87
N ASP A 107 -3.11 16.65 13.33
CA ASP A 107 -2.47 17.92 12.98
C ASP A 107 -2.12 18.01 11.49
N GLU A 108 -2.04 16.88 10.82
CA GLU A 108 -1.63 16.79 9.41
C GLU A 108 -2.74 16.27 8.52
N ILE A 109 -3.97 16.54 8.92
CA ILE A 109 -5.16 16.03 8.23
C ILE A 109 -5.20 16.43 6.76
N HIS A 110 -4.62 17.57 6.40
CA HIS A 110 -4.61 18.04 5.02
C HIS A 110 -3.79 17.14 4.10
N THR A 111 -2.66 16.64 4.59
CA THR A 111 -1.82 15.72 3.83
C THR A 111 -2.62 14.50 3.38
N PHE A 112 -3.32 13.87 4.32
CA PHE A 112 -4.04 12.64 4.04
C PHE A 112 -5.38 12.87 3.33
N ARG A 113 -6.02 13.99 3.58
CA ARG A 113 -7.27 14.33 2.88
C ARG A 113 -7.05 14.73 1.43
N ARG A 114 -5.87 15.26 1.11
CA ARG A 114 -5.53 15.71 -0.24
C ARG A 114 -4.76 14.70 -1.06
N ALA A 115 -4.26 13.64 -0.43
CA ALA A 115 -3.61 12.57 -1.17
C ALA A 115 -4.62 11.94 -2.13
N ARG A 116 -4.20 11.74 -3.38
CA ARG A 116 -5.02 11.11 -4.40
C ARG A 116 -4.19 10.08 -5.13
N CYS A 117 -4.70 8.87 -5.20
CA CYS A 117 -4.02 7.81 -5.93
C CYS A 117 -4.20 8.06 -7.43
N PRO A 118 -3.10 8.06 -8.18
CA PRO A 118 -3.11 8.46 -9.59
C PRO A 118 -3.52 7.35 -10.56
N CYS A 119 -3.74 6.15 -10.04
CA CYS A 119 -4.01 4.97 -10.84
C CYS A 119 -5.03 4.09 -10.13
N ARG A 120 -5.30 2.91 -10.71
CA ARG A 120 -6.21 1.94 -10.08
C ARG A 120 -5.72 1.59 -8.69
N THR A 121 -6.59 1.75 -7.70
CA THR A 121 -6.26 1.56 -6.29
C THR A 121 -7.36 0.79 -5.59
N ALA A 122 -6.97 -0.22 -4.80
CA ALA A 122 -7.86 -0.93 -3.90
C ALA A 122 -7.48 -0.61 -2.46
N LEU A 123 -8.48 -0.29 -1.64
CA LEU A 123 -8.33 -0.21 -0.19
C LEU A 123 -8.98 -1.46 0.39
N VAL A 124 -8.17 -2.34 0.95
CA VAL A 124 -8.62 -3.64 1.44
C VAL A 124 -8.62 -3.67 2.95
N ILE A 125 -9.77 -4.01 3.53
CA ILE A 125 -9.89 -4.22 4.96
C ILE A 125 -10.49 -5.61 5.22
N ALA A 126 -10.30 -6.10 6.45
CA ALA A 126 -10.93 -7.35 6.87
C ALA A 126 -12.42 -7.14 7.08
N GLU A 127 -13.21 -8.16 6.80
CA GLU A 127 -14.66 -8.12 7.07
C GLU A 127 -14.98 -7.91 8.54
N GLN A 128 -14.13 -8.44 9.43
CA GLN A 128 -14.32 -8.38 10.87
C GLN A 128 -13.01 -8.08 11.57
N ASN A 129 -13.08 -7.40 12.71
CA ASN A 129 -11.95 -7.21 13.62
C ASN A 129 -10.73 -6.55 12.96
N GLY A 130 -10.94 -5.44 12.30
CA GLY A 130 -9.84 -4.72 11.65
C GLY A 130 -10.14 -3.24 11.59
N THR A 131 -9.67 -2.62 10.53
CA THR A 131 -9.93 -1.20 10.25
C THR A 131 -11.44 -0.93 10.25
N PRO A 132 -11.92 0.09 10.97
CA PRO A 132 -13.35 0.40 10.99
C PRO A 132 -13.89 0.71 9.59
N ARG A 133 -15.00 0.07 9.24
CA ARG A 133 -15.55 0.16 7.90
C ARG A 133 -15.96 1.58 7.51
N ASN A 134 -16.63 2.30 8.41
CA ASN A 134 -17.09 3.65 8.13
C ASN A 134 -15.91 4.59 7.85
N TRP A 135 -14.86 4.46 8.63
CA TRP A 135 -13.62 5.22 8.42
C TRP A 135 -13.02 4.89 7.06
N ALA A 136 -12.96 3.60 6.72
CA ALA A 136 -12.39 3.14 5.45
C ALA A 136 -13.21 3.61 4.24
N GLU A 137 -14.54 3.62 4.34
CA GLU A 137 -15.41 4.11 3.26
C GLU A 137 -15.14 5.58 2.95
N GLU A 138 -15.02 6.39 3.99
CA GLU A 138 -14.70 7.81 3.83
C GLU A 138 -13.33 8.00 3.18
N ARG A 139 -12.33 7.26 3.65
CA ARG A 139 -10.96 7.38 3.14
C ARG A 139 -10.84 6.88 1.71
N ALA A 140 -11.54 5.81 1.36
CA ALA A 140 -11.54 5.30 0.00
C ALA A 140 -12.01 6.38 -0.99
N ASN A 141 -13.06 7.10 -0.64
CA ASN A 141 -13.54 8.21 -1.46
C ASN A 141 -12.52 9.33 -1.59
N LEU A 142 -11.89 9.71 -0.47
CA LEU A 142 -10.89 10.78 -0.46
C LEU A 142 -9.66 10.41 -1.29
N TRP A 143 -9.22 9.16 -1.22
CA TRP A 143 -7.99 8.71 -1.85
C TRP A 143 -8.17 8.19 -3.28
N ASN A 144 -9.38 8.26 -3.82
CA ASN A 144 -9.70 7.71 -5.14
C ASN A 144 -9.45 6.21 -5.20
N ALA A 145 -9.84 5.49 -4.16
CA ALA A 145 -9.66 4.06 -4.04
C ALA A 145 -11.00 3.33 -4.00
N ARG A 146 -10.99 2.08 -4.43
CA ARG A 146 -12.15 1.18 -4.31
C ARG A 146 -12.02 0.37 -3.03
N LEU A 147 -13.02 0.43 -2.18
CA LEU A 147 -13.03 -0.36 -0.93
C LEU A 147 -13.39 -1.81 -1.23
N LEU A 148 -12.57 -2.73 -0.75
CA LEU A 148 -12.81 -4.17 -0.86
C LEU A 148 -12.71 -4.81 0.53
N LEU A 149 -13.56 -5.80 0.76
CA LEU A 149 -13.56 -6.55 2.02
C LEU A 149 -12.94 -7.93 1.79
N SER A 150 -11.87 -8.23 2.53
CA SER A 150 -11.24 -9.55 2.47
C SER A 150 -12.01 -10.52 3.36
N PRO A 151 -12.38 -11.70 2.86
CA PRO A 151 -13.13 -12.68 3.65
C PRO A 151 -12.33 -13.35 4.75
N HIS A 152 -11.00 -13.25 4.73
CA HIS A 152 -10.11 -13.94 5.66
C HIS A 152 -9.45 -12.96 6.60
N SER A 153 -10.21 -12.42 7.55
CA SER A 153 -9.76 -11.38 8.45
C SER A 153 -8.51 -11.76 9.26
N SER A 154 -8.41 -13.02 9.67
CA SER A 154 -7.30 -13.50 10.48
C SER A 154 -5.98 -13.57 9.70
N THR A 155 -6.02 -13.57 8.38
CA THR A 155 -4.81 -13.68 7.54
C THR A 155 -4.28 -12.33 7.08
N LEU A 156 -5.04 -11.26 7.22
CA LEU A 156 -4.57 -9.92 6.84
C LEU A 156 -3.44 -9.42 7.75
N ASN A 157 -3.52 -9.77 9.03
CA ASN A 157 -2.49 -9.43 10.01
C ASN A 157 -1.78 -10.67 10.54
N GLY A 158 -2.17 -11.84 10.06
CA GLY A 158 -1.59 -13.11 10.48
C GLY A 158 -0.64 -13.62 9.42
N ALA A 159 0.37 -14.32 9.86
CA ALA A 159 1.57 -14.53 9.11
C ALA A 159 1.57 -15.61 8.04
N LEU A 160 0.59 -16.48 7.98
CA LEU A 160 0.99 -17.82 7.57
C LEU A 160 0.84 -18.20 6.11
N GLY A 161 -0.03 -17.58 5.34
CA GLY A 161 -0.39 -18.13 4.05
C GLY A 161 0.05 -17.37 2.81
N GLY A 162 0.74 -16.26 2.92
CA GLY A 162 1.03 -15.44 1.75
C GLY A 162 -0.21 -14.74 1.18
N TRP A 163 -1.34 -14.83 1.83
CA TRP A 163 -2.60 -14.15 1.51
C TRP A 163 -3.01 -14.30 0.06
N GLN A 164 -3.40 -15.52 -0.30
CA GLN A 164 -3.76 -15.86 -1.69
C GLN A 164 -4.85 -14.97 -2.29
N TRP A 165 -5.83 -14.55 -1.50
CA TRP A 165 -6.87 -13.64 -1.96
C TRP A 165 -6.28 -12.33 -2.48
N GLY A 166 -5.28 -11.79 -1.78
CA GLY A 166 -4.59 -10.56 -2.18
C GLY A 166 -3.73 -10.76 -3.43
N MET A 167 -3.07 -11.91 -3.54
CA MET A 167 -2.29 -12.23 -4.74
C MET A 167 -3.19 -12.30 -5.98
N LYS A 168 -4.37 -12.89 -5.84
CA LYS A 168 -5.36 -12.94 -6.92
C LYS A 168 -5.86 -11.53 -7.27
N LEU A 169 -6.11 -10.70 -6.27
CA LEU A 169 -6.49 -9.30 -6.49
C LEU A 169 -5.42 -8.55 -7.28
N MET A 170 -4.15 -8.69 -6.88
CA MET A 170 -3.04 -8.08 -7.58
C MET A 170 -3.03 -8.49 -9.06
N GLN A 171 -3.17 -9.78 -9.31
CA GLN A 171 -3.16 -10.32 -10.65
C GLN A 171 -4.31 -9.75 -11.49
N GLU A 172 -5.51 -9.70 -10.92
CA GLU A 172 -6.68 -9.14 -11.62
C GLU A 172 -6.51 -7.66 -11.93
N MET A 173 -5.93 -6.90 -11.01
CA MET A 173 -5.67 -5.46 -11.22
C MET A 173 -4.66 -5.22 -12.32
N LEU A 174 -3.62 -6.05 -12.41
CA LEU A 174 -2.60 -5.91 -13.43
C LEU A 174 -3.11 -6.28 -14.82
N LEU A 175 -4.09 -7.17 -14.91
CA LEU A 175 -4.62 -7.65 -16.19
C LEU A 175 -5.78 -6.81 -16.74
N SER A 176 -6.29 -5.88 -15.98
CA SER A 176 -7.47 -5.12 -16.42
C SER A 176 -7.15 -3.76 -17.05
#